data_e9a169d6374fb6d7ce302e4345e6019b
#
_entry.id   e9a169d6374fb6d7ce302e4345e6019b
#
_cell.length_a   1.000
_cell.length_b   1.000
_cell.length_c   1.000
_cell.angle_alpha   90.00
_cell.angle_beta   90.00
_cell.angle_gamma   90.00
#
_symmetry.space_group_name_H-M   'P 1'
#
loop_
_entity.id
_entity.type
_entity.pdbx_description
1 polymer ?
#
loop_
_entity_poly.entity_id
_entity_poly.type
_entity_poly.pdbx_seq_one_letter_code
_entity_poly.pdbx_strand_id
1 'polypeptide(L)'
;LVPLERSSRFLMMGELSLDGCIKPVRGVLPVAAAARRWDLDGLLLPAANAEEGALADGPPVYPAGTLGDVVDFLTGNRVLEPCQVDISTMIGQAVQDDVDFSDVRGQDHVKRALEVAAAGGHNILMVGPPGTGKTYMAKKEVKVTIGGCGG
;
A
#
# COMPACT_ATOMS: atom_id res chain seq x y z
N LEU A 1 -27.66 -14.95 6.69
CA LEU A 1 -26.46 -15.79 6.49
C LEU A 1 -25.73 -15.30 5.25
N VAL A 2 -24.42 -15.08 5.36
CA VAL A 2 -23.58 -14.68 4.22
C VAL A 2 -23.45 -15.85 3.26
N PRO A 3 -23.74 -15.68 1.93
CA PRO A 3 -23.57 -16.75 0.96
C PRO A 3 -22.09 -17.12 0.82
N LEU A 4 -21.77 -18.40 0.99
CA LEU A 4 -20.39 -18.90 0.97
C LEU A 4 -19.73 -18.66 -0.41
N GLU A 5 -20.49 -18.86 -1.49
CA GLU A 5 -20.02 -18.65 -2.86
C GLU A 5 -19.57 -17.22 -3.10
N ARG A 6 -20.30 -16.23 -2.56
CA ARG A 6 -19.94 -14.82 -2.71
C ARG A 6 -18.77 -14.43 -1.82
N SER A 7 -18.73 -14.92 -0.58
CA SER A 7 -17.62 -14.61 0.34
C SER A 7 -16.28 -15.17 -0.13
N SER A 8 -16.28 -16.32 -0.80
CA SER A 8 -15.04 -16.95 -1.33
C SER A 8 -14.42 -16.19 -2.51
N ARG A 9 -15.17 -15.29 -3.14
CA ARG A 9 -14.67 -14.46 -4.24
C ARG A 9 -14.05 -13.14 -3.78
N PHE A 10 -14.06 -12.86 -2.47
CA PHE A 10 -13.45 -11.66 -1.88
C PHE A 10 -12.34 -12.03 -0.90
N LEU A 11 -11.21 -11.39 -1.05
CA LEU A 11 -10.17 -11.43 -0.01
C LEU A 11 -10.49 -10.35 1.03
N MET A 12 -10.50 -10.75 2.29
CA MET A 12 -10.78 -9.84 3.41
C MET A 12 -9.55 -9.72 4.30
N MET A 13 -9.13 -8.50 4.59
CA MET A 13 -8.05 -8.18 5.51
C MET A 13 -8.49 -7.09 6.46
N GLY A 14 -8.13 -7.22 7.73
CA GLY A 14 -8.41 -6.25 8.78
C GLY A 14 -8.31 -6.86 10.16
N GLU A 15 -8.18 -6.02 11.18
CA GLU A 15 -8.25 -6.44 12.57
C GLU A 15 -9.65 -6.11 13.12
N LEU A 16 -10.37 -7.13 13.58
CA LEU A 16 -11.71 -6.94 14.13
C LEU A 16 -11.66 -6.62 15.62
N SER A 17 -12.18 -5.45 15.98
CA SER A 17 -12.38 -5.05 17.38
C SER A 17 -13.62 -5.65 17.99
N LEU A 18 -13.71 -5.68 19.31
CA LEU A 18 -14.86 -6.19 20.06
C LEU A 18 -16.15 -5.39 19.82
N ASP A 19 -16.04 -4.14 19.43
CA ASP A 19 -17.16 -3.25 19.07
C ASP A 19 -17.62 -3.45 17.61
N GLY A 20 -17.01 -4.37 16.85
CA GLY A 20 -17.35 -4.64 15.46
C GLY A 20 -16.67 -3.73 14.45
N CYS A 21 -15.81 -2.79 14.88
CA CYS A 21 -15.04 -1.96 13.98
C CYS A 21 -13.87 -2.74 13.35
N ILE A 22 -13.54 -2.41 12.10
CA ILE A 22 -12.40 -3.01 11.41
C ILE A 22 -11.25 -2.01 11.45
N LYS A 23 -10.18 -2.40 12.15
CA LYS A 23 -8.97 -1.60 12.31
C LYS A 23 -7.98 -1.85 11.18
N PRO A 24 -7.16 -0.84 10.86
CA PRO A 24 -6.12 -0.96 9.83
C PRO A 24 -5.05 -1.99 10.21
N VAL A 25 -4.50 -2.63 9.19
CA VAL A 25 -3.44 -3.62 9.30
C VAL A 25 -2.24 -3.22 8.44
N ARG A 26 -1.09 -3.83 8.71
CA ARG A 26 0.13 -3.63 7.90
C ARG A 26 0.22 -4.68 6.80
N GLY A 27 0.89 -4.32 5.69
CA GLY A 27 1.21 -5.27 4.63
C GLY A 27 0.07 -5.48 3.64
N VAL A 28 -0.82 -4.53 3.50
CA VAL A 28 -1.93 -4.57 2.52
C VAL A 28 -1.40 -4.54 1.09
N LEU A 29 -0.45 -3.66 0.80
CA LEU A 29 0.09 -3.49 -0.56
C LEU A 29 0.65 -4.78 -1.17
N PRO A 30 1.56 -5.55 -0.51
CA PRO A 30 2.05 -6.81 -1.04
C PRO A 30 0.97 -7.88 -1.21
N VAL A 31 -0.04 -7.91 -0.34
CA VAL A 31 -1.16 -8.85 -0.45
C VAL A 31 -2.06 -8.48 -1.62
N ALA A 32 -2.39 -7.20 -1.78
CA ALA A 32 -3.17 -6.70 -2.91
C ALA A 32 -2.46 -6.95 -4.25
N ALA A 33 -1.15 -6.76 -4.31
CA ALA A 33 -0.34 -7.09 -5.49
C ALA A 33 -0.33 -8.59 -5.80
N ALA A 34 -0.25 -9.46 -4.79
CA ALA A 34 -0.34 -10.91 -4.98
C ALA A 34 -1.73 -11.35 -5.46
N ALA A 35 -2.78 -10.69 -4.99
CA ALA A 35 -4.17 -10.97 -5.33
C ALA A 35 -4.50 -10.79 -6.83
N ARG A 36 -3.67 -10.09 -7.59
CA ARG A 36 -3.78 -10.01 -9.08
C ARG A 36 -3.75 -11.37 -9.77
N ARG A 37 -3.15 -12.38 -9.11
CA ARG A 37 -3.02 -13.75 -9.66
C ARG A 37 -4.21 -14.64 -9.31
N TRP A 38 -5.12 -14.15 -8.48
CA TRP A 38 -6.26 -14.90 -8.01
C TRP A 38 -7.53 -14.39 -8.72
N ASP A 39 -8.44 -15.29 -9.01
CA ASP A 39 -9.74 -14.96 -9.63
C ASP A 39 -10.70 -14.43 -8.54
N LEU A 40 -10.49 -13.18 -8.12
CA LEU A 40 -11.26 -12.50 -7.08
C LEU A 40 -12.09 -11.37 -7.67
N ASP A 41 -13.30 -11.19 -7.13
CA ASP A 41 -14.17 -10.05 -7.46
C ASP A 41 -13.71 -8.76 -6.75
N GLY A 42 -12.90 -8.87 -5.69
CA GLY A 42 -12.36 -7.71 -5.00
C GLY A 42 -11.69 -8.01 -3.68
N LEU A 43 -11.19 -6.92 -3.08
CA LEU A 43 -10.59 -6.90 -1.75
C LEU A 43 -11.48 -6.07 -0.81
N LEU A 44 -11.84 -6.62 0.35
CA LEU A 44 -12.50 -5.90 1.42
C LEU A 44 -11.45 -5.52 2.46
N LEU A 45 -11.17 -4.23 2.57
CA LEU A 45 -10.09 -3.69 3.40
C LEU A 45 -10.65 -2.64 4.38
N PRO A 46 -9.96 -2.42 5.51
CA PRO A 46 -10.27 -1.27 6.36
C PRO A 46 -10.23 0.03 5.55
N ALA A 47 -11.14 0.96 5.81
CA ALA A 47 -11.21 2.23 5.09
C ALA A 47 -9.86 2.98 5.06
N ALA A 48 -9.10 2.90 6.16
CA ALA A 48 -7.76 3.51 6.26
C ALA A 48 -6.68 2.83 5.40
N ASN A 49 -6.91 1.60 4.93
CA ASN A 49 -5.99 0.87 4.04
C ASN A 49 -6.45 0.84 2.57
N ALA A 50 -7.63 1.38 2.27
CA ALA A 50 -8.24 1.24 0.95
C ALA A 50 -7.38 1.87 -0.15
N GLU A 51 -6.84 3.07 0.09
CA GLU A 51 -5.93 3.74 -0.85
C GLU A 51 -4.64 2.95 -1.07
N GLU A 52 -4.02 2.45 0.02
CA GLU A 52 -2.83 1.62 -0.04
C GLU A 52 -3.08 0.36 -0.90
N GLY A 53 -4.22 -0.30 -0.68
CA GLY A 53 -4.61 -1.50 -1.44
C GLY A 53 -4.86 -1.20 -2.91
N ALA A 54 -5.49 -0.08 -3.22
CA ALA A 54 -5.82 0.33 -4.59
C ALA A 54 -4.58 0.72 -5.42
N LEU A 55 -3.48 1.13 -4.77
CA LEU A 55 -2.20 1.40 -5.44
C LEU A 55 -1.56 0.15 -6.06
N ALA A 56 -1.97 -1.04 -5.65
CA ALA A 56 -1.38 -2.29 -6.13
C ALA A 56 -1.79 -2.67 -7.56
N ASP A 57 -2.69 -1.92 -8.20
CA ASP A 57 -3.25 -2.23 -9.52
C ASP A 57 -3.75 -3.68 -9.59
N GLY A 58 -4.44 -4.10 -8.52
CA GLY A 58 -5.01 -5.43 -8.32
C GLY A 58 -6.54 -5.46 -8.54
N PRO A 59 -7.22 -6.45 -7.94
CA PRO A 59 -8.68 -6.48 -7.90
C PRO A 59 -9.26 -5.23 -7.23
N PRO A 60 -10.50 -4.82 -7.54
CA PRO A 60 -11.15 -3.66 -6.94
C PRO A 60 -11.12 -3.72 -5.39
N VAL A 61 -10.82 -2.60 -4.76
CA VAL A 61 -10.75 -2.48 -3.30
C VAL A 61 -12.01 -1.81 -2.77
N TYR A 62 -12.71 -2.48 -1.87
CA TYR A 62 -13.92 -2.01 -1.23
C TYR A 62 -13.63 -1.65 0.23
N PRO A 63 -13.72 -0.35 0.60
CA PRO A 63 -13.48 0.09 1.97
C PRO A 63 -14.62 -0.34 2.89
N ALA A 64 -14.28 -0.95 4.03
CA ALA A 64 -15.24 -1.31 5.08
C ALA A 64 -14.79 -0.75 6.43
N GLY A 65 -15.73 -0.14 7.16
CA GLY A 65 -15.48 0.39 8.49
C GLY A 65 -15.83 -0.60 9.61
N THR A 66 -16.83 -1.44 9.37
CA THR A 66 -17.38 -2.38 10.35
C THR A 66 -17.61 -3.76 9.75
N LEU A 67 -17.70 -4.76 10.61
CA LEU A 67 -18.12 -6.11 10.20
C LEU A 67 -19.55 -6.09 9.60
N GLY A 68 -20.42 -5.22 10.10
CA GLY A 68 -21.76 -5.02 9.56
C GLY A 68 -21.72 -4.59 8.10
N ASP A 69 -20.86 -3.63 7.74
CA ASP A 69 -20.67 -3.18 6.35
C ASP A 69 -20.29 -4.34 5.43
N VAL A 70 -19.37 -5.21 5.90
CA VAL A 70 -18.92 -6.40 5.15
C VAL A 70 -20.07 -7.39 4.94
N VAL A 71 -20.82 -7.68 6.00
CA VAL A 71 -21.96 -8.61 5.95
C VAL A 71 -23.04 -8.07 4.99
N ASP A 72 -23.39 -6.80 5.11
CA ASP A 72 -24.42 -6.18 4.27
C ASP A 72 -24.00 -6.13 2.80
N PHE A 73 -22.72 -5.87 2.52
CA PHE A 73 -22.18 -5.93 1.18
C PHE A 73 -22.24 -7.36 0.60
N LEU A 74 -21.77 -8.35 1.37
CA LEU A 74 -21.76 -9.74 0.91
C LEU A 74 -23.15 -10.34 0.78
N THR A 75 -24.14 -9.88 1.54
CA THR A 75 -25.55 -10.28 1.41
C THR A 75 -26.33 -9.50 0.35
N GLY A 76 -25.72 -8.44 -0.21
CA GLY A 76 -26.35 -7.59 -1.21
C GLY A 76 -27.30 -6.53 -0.66
N ASN A 77 -27.33 -6.35 0.69
CA ASN A 77 -28.14 -5.33 1.35
C ASN A 77 -27.52 -3.93 1.25
N ARG A 78 -26.21 -3.85 0.95
CA ARG A 78 -25.47 -2.60 0.80
C ARG A 78 -24.55 -2.68 -0.40
N VAL A 79 -24.40 -1.56 -1.10
CA VAL A 79 -23.39 -1.37 -2.13
C VAL A 79 -22.22 -0.61 -1.52
N LEU A 80 -21.02 -1.14 -1.68
CA LEU A 80 -19.79 -0.40 -1.41
C LEU A 80 -19.19 0.03 -2.76
N GLU A 81 -18.78 1.27 -2.85
CA GLU A 81 -18.08 1.75 -4.03
C GLU A 81 -16.59 1.37 -3.95
N PRO A 82 -16.00 0.90 -5.05
CA PRO A 82 -14.58 0.59 -5.06
C PRO A 82 -13.75 1.87 -4.89
N CYS A 83 -12.70 1.78 -4.10
CA CYS A 83 -11.74 2.86 -3.92
C CYS A 83 -11.00 3.10 -5.24
N GLN A 84 -11.11 4.31 -5.76
CA GLN A 84 -10.36 4.74 -6.95
C GLN A 84 -9.23 5.66 -6.49
N VAL A 85 -8.00 5.29 -6.85
CA VAL A 85 -6.82 6.12 -6.63
C VAL A 85 -6.36 6.65 -7.98
N ASP A 86 -6.40 7.96 -8.14
CA ASP A 86 -5.82 8.60 -9.31
C ASP A 86 -4.30 8.72 -9.13
N ILE A 87 -3.60 7.73 -9.65
CA ILE A 87 -2.13 7.64 -9.59
C ILE A 87 -1.49 8.87 -10.27
N SER A 88 -2.16 9.48 -11.25
CA SER A 88 -1.63 10.65 -11.96
C SER A 88 -1.57 11.89 -11.08
N THR A 89 -2.57 12.08 -10.21
CA THR A 89 -2.59 13.16 -9.20
C THR A 89 -1.56 12.93 -8.10
N MET A 90 -1.34 11.69 -7.69
CA MET A 90 -0.32 11.35 -6.67
C MET A 90 1.10 11.53 -7.21
N ILE A 91 1.36 11.15 -8.47
CA ILE A 91 2.64 11.40 -9.14
C ILE A 91 2.85 12.91 -9.33
N GLY A 92 1.81 13.66 -9.71
CA GLY A 92 1.87 15.11 -9.85
C GLY A 92 2.18 15.84 -8.54
N GLN A 93 1.62 15.39 -7.41
CA GLN A 93 1.93 15.94 -6.09
C GLN A 93 3.33 15.52 -5.60
N ALA A 94 3.76 14.29 -5.88
CA ALA A 94 5.11 13.84 -5.54
C ALA A 94 6.21 14.52 -6.37
N VAL A 95 5.89 15.02 -7.56
CA VAL A 95 6.80 15.80 -8.42
C VAL A 95 6.83 17.27 -8.00
N GLN A 96 5.79 17.79 -7.33
CA GLN A 96 5.78 19.17 -6.79
C GLN A 96 6.47 19.30 -5.43
N ASP A 97 6.61 18.20 -4.67
CA ASP A 97 7.52 18.16 -3.55
C ASP A 97 8.95 18.04 -4.12
N ASP A 98 9.55 19.16 -4.40
CA ASP A 98 10.97 19.30 -4.79
C ASP A 98 11.82 18.95 -3.55
N VAL A 99 11.85 17.65 -3.22
CA VAL A 99 12.67 17.12 -2.12
C VAL A 99 14.11 17.16 -2.58
N ASP A 100 14.80 18.24 -2.25
CA ASP A 100 16.23 18.36 -2.46
C ASP A 100 16.97 17.43 -1.46
N PHE A 101 18.00 16.74 -1.94
CA PHE A 101 18.91 15.98 -1.07
C PHE A 101 19.63 16.85 -0.03
N SER A 102 19.69 18.15 -0.24
CA SER A 102 20.22 19.12 0.73
C SER A 102 19.43 19.14 2.05
N ASP A 103 18.13 18.77 2.02
CA ASP A 103 17.27 18.72 3.22
C ASP A 103 17.57 17.50 4.11
N VAL A 104 18.27 16.51 3.60
CA VAL A 104 18.71 15.36 4.38
C VAL A 104 20.00 15.68 5.10
N ARG A 105 19.92 15.88 6.40
CA ARG A 105 21.10 16.11 7.26
C ARG A 105 21.85 14.81 7.54
N GLY A 106 23.15 14.79 7.27
CA GLY A 106 24.02 13.62 7.49
C GLY A 106 23.92 12.57 6.37
N GLN A 107 24.59 11.43 6.57
CA GLN A 107 24.63 10.28 5.65
C GLN A 107 25.20 10.60 4.24
N ASP A 108 26.25 11.42 4.17
CA ASP A 108 26.84 11.88 2.90
C ASP A 108 27.31 10.73 2.00
N HIS A 109 27.72 9.60 2.56
CA HIS A 109 28.08 8.39 1.81
C HIS A 109 26.86 7.74 1.14
N VAL A 110 25.67 7.81 1.75
CA VAL A 110 24.40 7.29 1.16
C VAL A 110 23.93 8.20 0.03
N LYS A 111 24.01 9.52 0.22
CA LYS A 111 23.71 10.50 -0.82
C LYS A 111 24.61 10.27 -2.05
N ARG A 112 25.90 10.10 -1.82
CA ARG A 112 26.85 9.85 -2.90
C ARG A 112 26.59 8.54 -3.63
N ALA A 113 26.22 7.48 -2.90
CA ALA A 113 25.86 6.20 -3.51
C ALA A 113 24.59 6.33 -4.38
N LEU A 114 23.59 7.10 -3.93
CA LEU A 114 22.37 7.37 -4.70
C LEU A 114 22.64 8.20 -5.95
N GLU A 115 23.49 9.23 -5.87
CA GLU A 115 23.91 10.04 -7.01
C GLU A 115 24.59 9.18 -8.08
N VAL A 116 25.51 8.31 -7.68
CA VAL A 116 26.23 7.41 -8.59
C VAL A 116 25.27 6.40 -9.22
N ALA A 117 24.36 5.83 -8.43
CA ALA A 117 23.39 4.87 -8.93
C ALA A 117 22.39 5.54 -9.91
N ALA A 118 21.94 6.75 -9.62
CA ALA A 118 21.06 7.51 -10.50
C ALA A 118 21.75 7.89 -11.82
N ALA A 119 22.99 8.39 -11.74
CA ALA A 119 23.76 8.77 -12.91
C ALA A 119 24.12 7.58 -13.83
N GLY A 120 24.32 6.39 -13.23
CA GLY A 120 24.66 5.17 -13.96
C GLY A 120 23.48 4.27 -14.31
N GLY A 121 22.24 4.62 -13.91
CA GLY A 121 21.07 3.76 -14.09
C GLY A 121 21.16 2.44 -13.30
N HIS A 122 21.92 2.41 -12.20
CA HIS A 122 22.16 1.21 -11.41
C HIS A 122 21.08 0.99 -10.35
N ASN A 123 20.80 -0.28 -10.05
CA ASN A 123 19.99 -0.65 -8.90
C ASN A 123 20.82 -0.47 -7.62
N ILE A 124 20.15 0.02 -6.55
CA ILE A 124 20.78 0.15 -5.23
C ILE A 124 19.94 -0.58 -4.19
N LEU A 125 20.59 -1.27 -3.26
CA LEU A 125 19.95 -1.91 -2.12
C LEU A 125 20.29 -1.13 -0.86
N MET A 126 19.26 -0.62 -0.18
CA MET A 126 19.41 0.04 1.12
C MET A 126 18.89 -0.86 2.23
N VAL A 127 19.77 -1.21 3.17
CA VAL A 127 19.47 -2.04 4.34
C VAL A 127 19.67 -1.22 5.60
N GLY A 128 18.75 -1.32 6.54
CA GLY A 128 18.86 -0.64 7.82
C GLY A 128 17.59 -0.73 8.66
N PRO A 129 17.65 -0.38 9.96
CA PRO A 129 16.51 -0.43 10.85
C PRO A 129 15.37 0.50 10.39
N PRO A 130 14.12 0.24 10.83
CA PRO A 130 12.99 1.12 10.53
C PRO A 130 13.24 2.53 11.09
N GLY A 131 12.73 3.56 10.40
CA GLY A 131 12.87 4.96 10.83
C GLY A 131 14.15 5.68 10.40
N THR A 132 15.05 5.03 9.65
CA THR A 132 16.32 5.64 9.19
C THR A 132 16.20 6.48 7.90
N GLY A 133 14.99 6.80 7.46
CA GLY A 133 14.76 7.66 6.29
C GLY A 133 14.99 7.02 4.91
N LYS A 134 15.11 5.69 4.81
CA LYS A 134 15.33 4.97 3.54
C LYS A 134 14.31 5.32 2.46
N THR A 135 13.05 5.37 2.81
CA THR A 135 11.95 5.69 1.88
C THR A 135 12.00 7.13 1.40
N TYR A 136 12.41 8.06 2.27
CA TYR A 136 12.58 9.47 1.91
C TYR A 136 13.69 9.67 0.90
N MET A 137 14.82 8.97 1.05
CA MET A 137 15.94 9.02 0.11
C MET A 137 15.66 8.32 -1.22
N ALA A 138 14.74 7.33 -1.24
CA ALA A 138 14.41 6.54 -2.42
C ALA A 138 13.41 7.22 -3.39
N LYS A 139 12.87 8.38 -3.05
CA LYS A 139 11.81 9.06 -3.84
C LYS A 139 12.25 9.63 -5.20
N LYS A 140 13.51 9.61 -5.55
CA LYS A 140 14.00 10.07 -6.87
C LYS A 140 14.52 8.92 -7.73
N GLU A 141 13.84 8.62 -8.82
CA GLU A 141 14.24 7.92 -10.08
C GLU A 141 15.28 6.77 -10.03
N VAL A 142 15.54 6.21 -8.85
CA VAL A 142 16.43 5.06 -8.70
C VAL A 142 15.58 3.85 -8.34
N LYS A 143 15.78 2.74 -9.04
CA LYS A 143 15.14 1.47 -8.68
C LYS A 143 15.74 0.99 -7.37
N VAL A 144 15.10 1.34 -6.25
CA VAL A 144 15.60 1.02 -4.91
C VAL A 144 14.87 -0.19 -4.36
N THR A 145 15.62 -1.21 -3.98
CA THR A 145 15.11 -2.33 -3.20
C THR A 145 15.40 -2.07 -1.72
N ILE A 146 14.34 -1.93 -0.92
CA ILE A 146 14.47 -1.66 0.52
C ILE A 146 14.37 -2.97 1.28
N GLY A 147 15.47 -3.41 1.90
CA GLY A 147 15.50 -4.55 2.81
C GLY A 147 15.32 -4.09 4.26
N GLY A 148 14.34 -4.66 4.97
CA GLY A 148 14.21 -4.52 6.42
C GLY A 148 14.95 -5.65 7.13
N CYS A 149 15.88 -5.34 8.04
CA CYS A 149 16.33 -6.32 9.01
C CYS A 149 15.25 -6.43 10.08
N GLY A 150 14.48 -7.53 10.04
CA GLY A 150 13.66 -7.92 11.18
C GLY A 150 14.59 -8.42 12.28
N GLY A 151 14.52 -7.81 13.44
CA GLY A 151 15.05 -8.36 14.69
C GLY A 151 13.94 -9.12 15.39
#